data_d714e49ce96096c5752163f68b9066f1
#
_entry.id   d714e49ce96096c5752163f68b9066f1
#
_cell.length_a   1.000
_cell.length_b   1.000
_cell.length_c   1.000
_cell.angle_alpha   90.00
_cell.angle_beta   90.00
_cell.angle_gamma   90.00
#
_symmetry.space_group_name_H-M   'P 1'
#
loop_
_entity.id
_entity.type
_entity.pdbx_description
1 polymer ?
#
loop_
_entity_poly.entity_id
_entity_poly.type
_entity_poly.pdbx_seq_one_letter_code
_entity_poly.pdbx_strand_id
1 'polypeptide(L)'
;MNELIFSAPGRVELGGNHTDHQRGCVLAAAIDRTTRARVRLTRSPVVRVFSRGYDPVTLPLDQLSPREGERNTSAALVRGMAAAFARRGILWQGFDAWVESDVLPGSGLSSSAAFEVLLGRIGLSLIHI
;
A
#
# COMPACT_ATOMS: atom_id res chain seq x y z
N MET A 1 16.46 -17.29 -1.77
CA MET A 1 15.24 -16.57 -2.15
C MET A 1 15.55 -15.11 -2.35
N ASN A 2 15.04 -14.57 -3.43
CA ASN A 2 15.32 -13.18 -3.77
C ASN A 2 14.38 -12.24 -3.02
N GLU A 3 14.96 -11.19 -2.47
CA GLU A 3 14.18 -10.09 -1.95
C GLU A 3 13.97 -9.06 -3.06
N LEU A 4 12.78 -8.50 -3.10
CA LEU A 4 12.43 -7.42 -4.01
C LEU A 4 12.31 -6.13 -3.21
N ILE A 5 12.77 -5.02 -3.80
CA ILE A 5 12.75 -3.72 -3.14
C ILE A 5 11.86 -2.78 -3.94
N PHE A 6 10.95 -2.11 -3.23
CA PHE A 6 9.99 -1.18 -3.81
C PHE A 6 10.03 0.14 -3.07
N SER A 7 9.69 1.21 -3.75
CA SER A 7 9.52 2.51 -3.10
C SER A 7 8.41 3.31 -3.75
N ALA A 8 7.82 4.21 -2.97
CA ALA A 8 6.82 5.14 -3.46
C ALA A 8 7.06 6.49 -2.76
N PRO A 9 7.09 7.60 -3.50
CA PRO A 9 7.30 8.91 -2.90
C PRO A 9 6.05 9.41 -2.19
N GLY A 10 6.24 10.27 -1.20
CA GLY A 10 5.17 11.08 -0.68
C GLY A 10 4.76 12.13 -1.70
N ARG A 11 3.73 12.88 -1.37
CA ARG A 11 3.14 13.86 -2.26
C ARG A 11 2.78 15.12 -1.47
N VAL A 12 2.94 16.27 -2.12
CA VAL A 12 2.43 17.52 -1.57
C VAL A 12 1.44 18.13 -2.56
N GLU A 13 0.30 18.61 -2.08
CA GLU A 13 -0.64 19.36 -2.90
C GLU A 13 -0.18 20.79 -3.04
N LEU A 14 -0.03 21.26 -4.29
CA LEU A 14 0.36 22.61 -4.63
C LEU A 14 -0.85 23.52 -4.87
N GLY A 15 -2.00 22.94 -5.20
CA GLY A 15 -3.25 23.67 -5.44
C GLY A 15 -4.41 22.72 -5.62
N GLY A 16 -5.64 23.25 -5.59
CA GLY A 16 -6.84 22.46 -5.77
C GLY A 16 -7.26 21.69 -4.52
N ASN A 17 -6.84 22.15 -3.37
CA ASN A 17 -7.05 21.48 -2.09
C ASN A 17 -8.51 21.05 -1.90
N HIS A 18 -8.71 19.77 -1.55
CA HIS A 18 -10.01 19.16 -1.28
C HIS A 18 -10.98 19.09 -2.46
N THR A 19 -10.53 19.38 -3.69
CA THR A 19 -11.41 19.28 -4.86
C THR A 19 -11.33 17.91 -5.56
N ASP A 20 -10.33 17.11 -5.29
CA ASP A 20 -10.12 15.79 -5.92
C ASP A 20 -11.30 14.85 -5.65
N HIS A 21 -11.83 14.82 -4.42
CA HIS A 21 -12.98 13.97 -4.09
C HIS A 21 -14.30 14.57 -4.57
N GLN A 22 -14.29 15.78 -5.13
CA GLN A 22 -15.44 16.44 -5.75
C GLN A 22 -15.28 16.52 -7.26
N ARG A 23 -14.41 15.71 -7.84
CA ARG A 23 -14.08 15.70 -9.27
C ARG A 23 -13.41 16.99 -9.73
N GLY A 24 -12.79 17.73 -8.82
CA GLY A 24 -11.99 18.88 -9.17
C GLY A 24 -10.59 18.49 -9.59
N CYS A 25 -9.84 19.45 -10.10
CA CYS A 25 -8.44 19.27 -10.46
C CYS A 25 -7.54 19.56 -9.27
N VAL A 26 -6.51 18.73 -9.08
CA VAL A 26 -5.52 18.91 -8.03
C VAL A 26 -4.15 19.02 -8.67
N LEU A 27 -3.36 19.99 -8.24
CA LEU A 27 -1.95 20.10 -8.60
C LEU A 27 -1.12 19.54 -7.47
N ALA A 28 -0.37 18.49 -7.74
CA ALA A 28 0.44 17.81 -6.74
C ALA A 28 1.84 17.54 -7.29
N ALA A 29 2.80 17.38 -6.39
CA ALA A 29 4.17 17.04 -6.75
C ALA A 29 4.68 15.92 -5.85
N ALA A 30 5.46 15.01 -6.43
CA ALA A 30 6.19 14.03 -5.66
C ALA A 30 7.32 14.72 -4.91
N ILE A 31 7.66 14.21 -3.73
CA ILE A 31 8.73 14.74 -2.90
C ILE A 31 9.82 13.69 -2.71
N ASP A 32 10.94 14.08 -2.14
CA ASP A 32 12.08 13.20 -1.93
C ASP A 32 11.94 12.28 -0.70
N ARG A 33 10.83 12.38 0.03
CA ARG A 33 10.51 11.46 1.14
C ARG A 33 9.78 10.26 0.56
N THR A 34 10.22 9.06 0.93
CA THR A 34 9.69 7.84 0.35
C THR A 34 9.23 6.84 1.40
N THR A 35 8.30 5.99 0.99
CA THR A 35 7.96 4.77 1.71
C THR A 35 8.59 3.62 0.94
N ARG A 36 9.34 2.78 1.63
CA ARG A 36 10.11 1.69 1.01
C ARG A 36 9.70 0.35 1.62
N ALA A 37 9.75 -0.69 0.80
CA ALA A 37 9.47 -2.04 1.26
C ALA A 37 10.50 -3.03 0.73
N ARG A 38 10.91 -3.96 1.60
CA ARG A 38 11.58 -5.17 1.18
C ARG A 38 10.55 -6.28 1.20
N VAL A 39 10.45 -7.03 0.11
CA VAL A 39 9.41 -8.04 -0.07
C VAL A 39 10.07 -9.39 -0.34
N ARG A 40 9.61 -10.41 0.38
CA ARG A 40 10.02 -11.79 0.14
C ARG A 40 8.78 -12.63 -0.13
N LEU A 41 8.77 -13.31 -1.28
CA LEU A 41 7.67 -14.18 -1.64
C LEU A 41 7.68 -15.43 -0.78
N THR A 42 6.50 -15.90 -0.41
CA THR A 42 6.33 -17.10 0.39
C THR A 42 5.41 -18.07 -0.32
N ARG A 43 5.41 -19.33 0.12
CA ARG A 43 4.48 -20.33 -0.39
C ARG A 43 3.17 -20.36 0.38
N SER A 44 3.09 -19.61 1.45
CA SER A 44 1.89 -19.51 2.27
C SER A 44 0.87 -18.60 1.58
N PRO A 45 -0.44 -18.89 1.61
CA PRO A 45 -1.46 -18.01 1.02
C PRO A 45 -1.81 -16.85 1.95
N VAL A 46 -0.81 -16.22 2.51
CA VAL A 46 -0.98 -15.15 3.50
C VAL A 46 -0.02 -14.01 3.16
N VAL A 47 -0.52 -12.77 3.23
CA VAL A 47 0.30 -11.58 3.13
C VAL A 47 0.55 -11.04 4.54
N ARG A 48 1.81 -10.82 4.87
CA ARG A 48 2.20 -10.21 6.13
C ARG A 48 2.96 -8.92 5.85
N VAL A 49 2.54 -7.84 6.50
CA VAL A 49 3.17 -6.54 6.35
C VAL A 49 3.60 -6.03 7.73
N PHE A 50 4.87 -5.74 7.85
CA PHE A 50 5.47 -5.22 9.07
C PHE A 50 5.92 -3.78 8.80
N SER A 51 5.23 -2.83 9.41
CA SER A 51 5.53 -1.41 9.25
C SER A 51 6.04 -0.85 10.56
N ARG A 52 7.16 -0.14 10.50
CA ARG A 52 7.74 0.46 11.69
C ARG A 52 6.76 1.47 12.30
N GLY A 53 6.45 1.28 13.57
CA GLY A 53 5.54 2.16 14.29
C GLY A 53 4.05 1.81 14.17
N TYR A 54 3.72 0.72 13.48
CA TYR A 54 2.35 0.26 13.30
C TYR A 54 2.23 -1.22 13.65
N ASP A 55 1.03 -1.65 13.97
CA ASP A 55 0.77 -3.06 14.22
C ASP A 55 0.98 -3.89 12.96
N PRO A 56 1.53 -5.10 13.08
CA PRO A 56 1.66 -5.99 11.93
C PRO A 56 0.30 -6.33 11.32
N VAL A 57 0.29 -6.44 9.99
CA VAL A 57 -0.89 -6.86 9.24
C VAL A 57 -0.69 -8.29 8.79
N THR A 58 -1.67 -9.15 9.05
CA THR A 58 -1.71 -10.52 8.54
C THR A 58 -3.01 -10.69 7.77
N LEU A 59 -2.91 -10.92 6.47
CA LEU A 59 -4.06 -11.03 5.59
C LEU A 59 -4.07 -12.39 4.91
N PRO A 60 -4.96 -13.31 5.33
CA PRO A 60 -5.22 -14.51 4.54
C PRO A 60 -5.85 -14.12 3.20
N LEU A 61 -5.32 -14.65 2.10
CA LEU A 61 -5.74 -14.22 0.76
C LEU A 61 -7.12 -14.76 0.36
N ASP A 62 -7.72 -15.61 1.17
CA ASP A 62 -9.10 -16.04 1.00
C ASP A 62 -10.10 -15.18 1.78
N GLN A 63 -9.65 -14.12 2.45
CA GLN A 63 -10.49 -13.26 3.30
C GLN A 63 -10.36 -11.80 2.87
N LEU A 64 -10.83 -11.50 1.67
CA LEU A 64 -10.67 -10.17 1.07
C LEU A 64 -11.90 -9.27 1.24
N SER A 65 -12.97 -9.75 1.87
CA SER A 65 -14.15 -8.92 2.11
C SER A 65 -13.86 -7.83 3.15
N PRO A 66 -14.39 -6.62 2.96
CA PRO A 66 -14.16 -5.53 3.92
C PRO A 66 -14.61 -5.89 5.34
N ARG A 67 -13.89 -5.39 6.33
CA ARG A 67 -14.21 -5.57 7.74
C ARG A 67 -14.33 -4.22 8.43
N GLU A 68 -15.42 -4.00 9.15
CA GLU A 68 -15.68 -2.72 9.80
C GLU A 68 -14.61 -2.36 10.84
N GLY A 69 -14.12 -3.32 11.58
CA GLY A 69 -13.11 -3.09 12.61
C GLY A 69 -11.77 -2.64 12.09
N GLU A 70 -11.56 -2.70 10.77
CA GLU A 70 -10.30 -2.29 10.14
C GLU A 70 -10.33 -0.89 9.53
N ARG A 71 -11.47 -0.23 9.57
CA ARG A 71 -11.63 1.07 8.91
C ARG A 71 -10.52 2.05 9.32
N ASN A 72 -9.92 2.69 8.32
CA ASN A 72 -8.81 3.64 8.50
C ASN A 72 -7.53 3.01 9.07
N THR A 73 -7.32 1.71 8.89
CA THR A 73 -6.11 1.02 9.33
C THR A 73 -5.28 0.56 8.13
N SER A 74 -4.01 0.24 8.40
CA SER A 74 -3.14 -0.37 7.39
C SER A 74 -3.70 -1.69 6.88
N ALA A 75 -4.33 -2.47 7.76
CA ALA A 75 -4.95 -3.73 7.36
C ALA A 75 -6.04 -3.51 6.32
N ALA A 76 -6.86 -2.46 6.46
CA ALA A 76 -7.88 -2.12 5.48
C ALA A 76 -7.27 -1.77 4.13
N LEU A 77 -6.15 -1.03 4.11
CA LEU A 77 -5.46 -0.67 2.86
C LEU A 77 -4.92 -1.92 2.16
N VAL A 78 -4.28 -2.81 2.88
CA VAL A 78 -3.74 -4.05 2.31
C VAL A 78 -4.86 -4.93 1.77
N ARG A 79 -5.91 -5.13 2.54
CA ARG A 79 -7.07 -5.93 2.14
C ARG A 79 -7.78 -5.33 0.94
N GLY A 80 -7.98 -4.02 0.95
CA GLY A 80 -8.64 -3.32 -0.15
C GLY A 80 -7.86 -3.41 -1.44
N MET A 81 -6.54 -3.29 -1.38
CA MET A 81 -5.69 -3.39 -2.56
C MET A 81 -5.71 -4.81 -3.12
N ALA A 82 -5.56 -5.83 -2.26
CA ALA A 82 -5.64 -7.22 -2.68
C ALA A 82 -6.99 -7.54 -3.33
N ALA A 83 -8.07 -7.03 -2.75
CA ALA A 83 -9.43 -7.21 -3.30
C ALA A 83 -9.59 -6.53 -4.65
N ALA A 84 -9.01 -5.33 -4.81
CA ALA A 84 -9.08 -4.60 -6.07
C ALA A 84 -8.39 -5.37 -7.19
N PHE A 85 -7.22 -5.97 -6.93
CA PHE A 85 -6.54 -6.82 -7.90
C PHE A 85 -7.36 -8.08 -8.21
N ALA A 86 -7.94 -8.70 -7.18
CA ALA A 86 -8.76 -9.91 -7.36
C ALA A 86 -9.97 -9.65 -8.26
N ARG A 87 -10.63 -8.49 -8.11
CA ARG A 87 -11.76 -8.10 -8.96
C ARG A 87 -11.36 -7.97 -10.43
N ARG A 88 -10.08 -7.78 -10.71
CA ARG A 88 -9.56 -7.70 -12.08
C ARG A 88 -8.96 -9.02 -12.54
N GLY A 89 -9.20 -10.10 -11.81
CA GLY A 89 -8.70 -11.43 -12.15
C GLY A 89 -7.26 -11.67 -11.77
N ILE A 90 -6.66 -10.81 -10.96
CA ILE A 90 -5.27 -10.92 -10.53
C ILE A 90 -5.25 -11.31 -9.06
N LEU A 91 -4.83 -12.53 -8.77
CA LEU A 91 -4.70 -13.01 -7.39
C LEU A 91 -3.26 -12.83 -6.91
N TRP A 92 -3.10 -12.16 -5.77
CA TRP A 92 -1.80 -12.05 -5.14
C TRP A 92 -1.35 -13.43 -4.64
N GLN A 93 -0.07 -13.69 -4.69
CA GLN A 93 0.51 -14.80 -3.94
C GLN A 93 0.98 -14.27 -2.58
N GLY A 94 1.26 -15.17 -1.65
CA GLY A 94 1.71 -14.79 -0.33
C GLY A 94 3.07 -14.11 -0.35
N PHE A 95 3.24 -13.13 0.51
CA PHE A 95 4.54 -12.47 0.68
C PHE A 95 4.65 -11.87 2.08
N ASP A 96 5.87 -11.63 2.49
CA ASP A 96 6.19 -10.84 3.66
C ASP A 96 6.81 -9.54 3.19
N ALA A 97 6.36 -8.43 3.74
CA ALA A 97 6.88 -7.10 3.42
C ALA A 97 7.30 -6.38 4.68
N TRP A 98 8.50 -5.81 4.67
CA TRP A 98 9.01 -4.95 5.74
C TRP A 98 9.05 -3.54 5.21
N VAL A 99 8.23 -2.65 5.80
CA VAL A 99 7.99 -1.31 5.28
C VAL A 99 8.58 -0.27 6.22
N GLU A 100 9.32 0.67 5.64
CA GLU A 100 9.83 1.85 6.33
C GLU A 100 9.42 3.09 5.56
N SER A 101 9.16 4.18 6.26
CA SER A 101 8.70 5.41 5.62
C SER A 101 9.38 6.63 6.21
N ASP A 102 9.82 7.52 5.32
CA ASP A 102 10.24 8.88 5.68
C ASP A 102 9.04 9.84 5.67
N VAL A 103 7.88 9.37 5.19
CA VAL A 103 6.66 10.18 5.10
C VAL A 103 5.91 10.02 6.42
N LEU A 104 5.86 11.09 7.20
CA LEU A 104 5.23 11.06 8.52
C LEU A 104 3.70 11.09 8.39
N PRO A 105 2.98 10.24 9.16
CA PRO A 105 1.51 10.32 9.20
C PRO A 105 1.06 11.69 9.67
N GLY A 106 0.02 12.22 9.02
CA GLY A 106 -0.55 13.51 9.41
C GLY A 106 0.29 14.73 9.04
N SER A 107 1.39 14.54 8.32
CA SER A 107 2.27 15.64 7.92
C SER A 107 1.79 16.42 6.71
N GLY A 108 0.71 15.97 6.05
CA GLY A 108 0.26 16.53 4.79
C GLY A 108 1.04 16.02 3.58
N LEU A 109 1.94 15.06 3.75
CA LEU A 109 2.78 14.50 2.70
C LEU A 109 2.22 13.21 2.11
N SER A 110 0.96 12.90 2.40
CA SER A 110 0.21 11.78 1.81
C SER A 110 0.83 10.40 2.09
N SER A 111 1.05 10.10 3.38
CA SER A 111 1.64 8.83 3.78
C SER A 111 0.78 7.62 3.38
N SER A 112 -0.55 7.73 3.51
CA SER A 112 -1.47 6.66 3.10
C SER A 112 -1.43 6.44 1.59
N ALA A 113 -1.38 7.53 0.81
CA ALA A 113 -1.28 7.43 -0.65
C ALA A 113 0.03 6.77 -1.07
N ALA A 114 1.14 7.11 -0.42
CA ALA A 114 2.43 6.48 -0.70
C ALA A 114 2.38 4.99 -0.41
N PHE A 115 1.75 4.60 0.70
CA PHE A 115 1.59 3.20 1.06
C PHE A 115 0.74 2.45 0.03
N GLU A 116 -0.37 3.05 -0.43
CA GLU A 116 -1.23 2.45 -1.45
C GLU A 116 -0.47 2.26 -2.77
N VAL A 117 0.29 3.25 -3.21
CA VAL A 117 1.09 3.15 -4.43
C VAL A 117 2.15 2.05 -4.28
N LEU A 118 2.76 1.95 -3.11
CA LEU A 118 3.74 0.91 -2.81
C LEU A 118 3.11 -0.48 -2.94
N LEU A 119 1.94 -0.68 -2.34
CA LEU A 119 1.21 -1.95 -2.43
C LEU A 119 0.83 -2.26 -3.88
N GLY A 120 0.42 -1.25 -4.64
CA GLY A 120 0.10 -1.42 -6.05
C GLY A 120 1.32 -1.86 -6.86
N ARG A 121 2.48 -1.29 -6.59
CA ARG A 121 3.73 -1.68 -7.26
C ARG A 121 4.11 -3.11 -6.94
N ILE A 122 3.98 -3.51 -5.67
CA ILE A 122 4.22 -4.89 -5.26
C ILE A 122 3.26 -5.82 -6.02
N GLY A 123 1.97 -5.51 -6.02
CA GLY A 123 0.96 -6.32 -6.69
C GLY A 123 1.22 -6.47 -8.18
N LEU A 124 1.60 -5.37 -8.86
CA LEU A 124 1.92 -5.43 -10.28
C LEU A 124 3.13 -6.31 -10.56
N SER A 125 4.13 -6.28 -9.70
CA SER A 125 5.33 -7.10 -9.89
C SER A 125 5.02 -8.59 -9.79
N LEU A 126 4.01 -8.97 -9.00
CA LEU A 126 3.63 -10.38 -8.83
C LEU A 126 3.03 -11.00 -10.09
N ILE A 127 2.58 -10.17 -11.04
CA ILE A 127 2.03 -10.67 -12.31
C ILE A 127 3.12 -11.31 -13.15
N HIS A 128 4.35 -10.89 -13.01
CA HIS A 128 5.47 -11.31 -13.84
C HIS A 128 6.40 -12.34 -13.18
N ILE A 129 5.99 -12.86 -12.03
CA ILE A 129 6.80 -13.82 -11.28
C ILE A 129 6.31 -15.28 -11.45
#